data_afb6bd378cc9cd12af6a65211d8b65bf
#
_entry.id   afb6bd378cc9cd12af6a65211d8b65bf
#
_cell.length_a   1.000
_cell.length_b   1.000
_cell.length_c   1.000
_cell.angle_alpha   90.00
_cell.angle_beta   90.00
_cell.angle_gamma   90.00
#
_symmetry.space_group_name_H-M   'P 1'
#
loop_
_entity.id
_entity.type
_entity.pdbx_description
1 polymer ?
#
loop_
_entity_poly.entity_id
_entity_poly.type
_entity_poly.pdbx_seq_one_letter_code
_entity_poly.pdbx_strand_id
1 'polypeptide(L)'
;MRIRSFIIAYALVLAILLFADRRPGSTPQDRYSHVVDLTDPQSPTARHAMESGTRIIAPDALIPGTWAAGQIPPERLVAPLVVLDLNAAINGAINESPQISLDDIAAWESHHGMIPQGAVVAIRRQGAHDAPTTNELSTSDLSADDLSTTPFPISGDAAQFLMDARYTIGFAVETPVNMTSDRTLARQLALHGSYVVERTARFTSLPATGSLIIVAPARDKKPGETAVRILAMVR
;
A
#
# COMPACT_ATOMS: atom_id res chain seq x y z
N MET A 1 -4.94 5.09 -67.50
CA MET A 1 -3.78 4.56 -66.68
C MET A 1 -3.54 5.23 -65.33
N ARG A 2 -3.91 6.50 -65.15
CA ARG A 2 -3.65 7.27 -63.92
C ARG A 2 -4.51 6.89 -62.68
N ILE A 3 -5.75 6.43 -62.89
CA ILE A 3 -6.69 6.11 -61.75
C ILE A 3 -6.27 4.85 -60.99
N ARG A 4 -5.73 3.83 -61.68
CA ARG A 4 -5.24 2.60 -61.00
C ARG A 4 -4.06 2.84 -60.07
N SER A 5 -3.17 3.80 -60.43
CA SER A 5 -2.02 4.15 -59.59
C SER A 5 -2.45 4.87 -58.29
N PHE A 6 -3.51 5.70 -58.33
CA PHE A 6 -4.03 6.36 -57.13
C PHE A 6 -4.71 5.40 -56.18
N ILE A 7 -5.43 4.38 -56.68
CA ILE A 7 -6.08 3.38 -55.84
C ILE A 7 -5.04 2.52 -55.11
N ILE A 8 -3.95 2.15 -55.80
CA ILE A 8 -2.86 1.36 -55.20
C ILE A 8 -2.13 2.19 -54.14
N ALA A 9 -1.84 3.46 -54.38
CA ALA A 9 -1.20 4.33 -53.43
C ALA A 9 -2.07 4.55 -52.19
N TYR A 10 -3.38 4.74 -52.37
CA TYR A 10 -4.32 4.91 -51.25
C TYR A 10 -4.47 3.63 -50.41
N ALA A 11 -4.54 2.47 -51.08
CA ALA A 11 -4.58 1.18 -50.39
C ALA A 11 -3.30 0.90 -49.58
N LEU A 12 -2.14 1.33 -50.09
CA LEU A 12 -0.85 1.18 -49.42
C LEU A 12 -0.74 2.10 -48.21
N VAL A 13 -1.19 3.35 -48.32
CA VAL A 13 -1.25 4.29 -47.17
C VAL A 13 -2.22 3.80 -46.12
N LEU A 14 -3.40 3.30 -46.52
CA LEU A 14 -4.38 2.75 -45.58
C LEU A 14 -3.84 1.49 -44.87
N ALA A 15 -3.14 0.62 -45.59
CA ALA A 15 -2.47 -0.54 -45.01
C ALA A 15 -1.38 -0.12 -44.02
N ILE A 16 -0.56 0.87 -44.36
CA ILE A 16 0.47 1.39 -43.44
C ILE A 16 -0.16 1.98 -42.17
N LEU A 17 -1.27 2.73 -42.31
CA LEU A 17 -1.98 3.29 -41.17
C LEU A 17 -2.61 2.19 -40.26
N LEU A 18 -3.18 1.16 -40.86
CA LEU A 18 -3.77 0.01 -40.17
C LEU A 18 -2.72 -0.89 -39.49
N PHE A 19 -1.50 -0.95 -40.08
CA PHE A 19 -0.39 -1.70 -39.47
C PHE A 19 0.45 -0.88 -38.51
N ALA A 20 0.53 0.45 -38.66
CA ALA A 20 1.26 1.32 -37.78
C ALA A 20 0.61 1.41 -36.36
N ASP A 21 -0.70 1.17 -36.26
CA ASP A 21 -1.41 1.16 -35.01
C ASP A 21 -1.32 -0.20 -34.26
N ARG A 22 -0.74 -1.22 -34.87
CA ARG A 22 -0.34 -2.46 -34.20
C ARG A 22 1.05 -2.30 -33.60
N ARG A 23 1.19 -1.38 -32.65
CA ARG A 23 2.27 -1.52 -31.67
C ARG A 23 2.00 -2.85 -30.96
N PRO A 24 2.96 -3.78 -30.91
CA PRO A 24 2.79 -4.95 -30.08
C PRO A 24 2.41 -4.42 -28.71
N GLY A 25 1.20 -4.75 -28.26
CA GLY A 25 0.73 -4.30 -26.96
C GLY A 25 1.80 -4.71 -25.96
N SER A 26 2.37 -3.73 -25.26
CA SER A 26 3.35 -4.01 -24.21
C SER A 26 2.72 -5.08 -23.32
N THR A 27 3.39 -6.22 -23.19
CA THR A 27 2.94 -7.23 -22.23
C THR A 27 2.90 -6.58 -20.85
N PRO A 28 2.04 -6.98 -19.93
CA PRO A 28 2.08 -6.44 -18.55
C PRO A 28 3.48 -6.47 -17.96
N GLN A 29 4.31 -7.43 -18.36
CA GLN A 29 5.70 -7.60 -17.97
C GLN A 29 6.61 -6.46 -18.47
N ASP A 30 6.28 -5.82 -19.60
CA ASP A 30 7.06 -4.69 -20.13
C ASP A 30 6.80 -3.38 -19.36
N ARG A 31 5.79 -3.34 -18.51
CA ARG A 31 5.43 -2.17 -17.69
C ARG A 31 6.11 -2.13 -16.34
N TYR A 32 6.57 -3.27 -15.84
CA TYR A 32 7.17 -3.41 -14.51
C TYR A 32 8.55 -4.01 -14.62
N SER A 33 9.54 -3.33 -14.05
CA SER A 33 10.95 -3.69 -14.16
C SER A 33 11.33 -4.84 -13.22
N HIS A 34 10.73 -4.87 -12.03
CA HIS A 34 11.04 -5.90 -11.02
C HIS A 34 9.92 -6.03 -9.98
N VAL A 35 10.01 -7.11 -9.21
CA VAL A 35 9.09 -7.38 -8.08
C VAL A 35 9.87 -7.30 -6.78
N VAL A 36 9.32 -6.55 -5.82
CA VAL A 36 9.85 -6.44 -4.47
C VAL A 36 8.94 -7.20 -3.52
N ASP A 37 9.51 -8.12 -2.73
CA ASP A 37 8.77 -8.77 -1.65
C ASP A 37 8.78 -7.83 -0.43
N LEU A 38 7.61 -7.36 -0.06
CA LEU A 38 7.38 -6.45 1.07
C LEU A 38 6.99 -7.20 2.35
N THR A 39 6.94 -8.53 2.27
CA THR A 39 6.66 -9.36 3.43
C THR A 39 7.86 -9.34 4.36
N ASP A 40 7.63 -9.02 5.63
CA ASP A 40 8.66 -9.16 6.64
C ASP A 40 8.89 -10.66 6.90
N PRO A 41 10.13 -11.16 6.76
CA PRO A 41 10.43 -12.54 7.08
C PRO A 41 10.17 -12.76 8.57
N GLN A 42 9.36 -13.76 8.89
CA GLN A 42 9.10 -14.16 10.28
C GLN A 42 10.41 -14.38 11.02
N SER A 43 10.56 -13.74 12.18
CA SER A 43 11.71 -13.99 13.03
C SER A 43 11.74 -15.48 13.43
N PRO A 44 12.84 -16.21 13.21
CA PRO A 44 12.96 -17.63 13.60
C PRO A 44 12.87 -17.83 15.11
N THR A 45 12.96 -16.76 15.91
CA THR A 45 12.86 -16.79 17.38
C THR A 45 11.45 -16.50 17.88
N ALA A 46 10.51 -16.12 17.02
CA ALA A 46 9.14 -15.88 17.43
C ALA A 46 8.46 -17.19 17.88
N ARG A 47 8.03 -17.22 19.12
CA ARG A 47 7.38 -18.42 19.72
C ARG A 47 6.02 -18.72 19.13
N HIS A 48 5.38 -17.74 18.49
CA HIS A 48 4.09 -17.87 17.81
C HIS A 48 4.17 -17.20 16.44
N ALA A 49 3.76 -17.90 15.40
CA ALA A 49 3.73 -17.36 14.03
C ALA A 49 2.80 -16.13 13.88
N MET A 50 1.94 -15.88 14.87
CA MET A 50 1.05 -14.71 14.93
C MET A 50 1.70 -13.47 15.55
N GLU A 51 2.85 -13.60 16.20
CA GLU A 51 3.55 -12.49 16.86
C GLU A 51 4.60 -11.82 15.97
N SER A 52 4.97 -12.46 14.87
CA SER A 52 5.97 -11.96 13.95
C SER A 52 5.54 -12.11 12.49
N GLY A 53 6.01 -11.19 11.66
CA GLY A 53 5.73 -11.19 10.24
C GLY A 53 4.54 -10.30 9.82
N THR A 54 4.44 -10.09 8.53
CA THR A 54 3.42 -9.21 7.92
C THR A 54 2.03 -9.78 8.11
N ARG A 55 1.11 -8.96 8.58
CA ARG A 55 -0.29 -9.32 8.84
C ARG A 55 -1.24 -8.34 8.19
N ILE A 56 -2.45 -8.82 7.91
CA ILE A 56 -3.58 -8.00 7.47
C ILE A 56 -4.61 -7.92 8.60
N ILE A 57 -4.99 -6.70 8.94
CA ILE A 57 -6.12 -6.37 9.78
C ILE A 57 -7.28 -6.14 8.83
N ALA A 58 -8.16 -7.12 8.73
CA ALA A 58 -9.33 -7.04 7.86
C ALA A 58 -10.45 -6.21 8.52
N PRO A 59 -11.41 -5.72 7.75
CA PRO A 59 -12.53 -4.96 8.29
C PRO A 59 -13.26 -5.62 9.46
N ASP A 60 -13.42 -6.95 9.44
CA ASP A 60 -14.13 -7.71 10.49
C ASP A 60 -13.36 -7.78 11.82
N ALA A 61 -12.05 -7.58 11.80
CA ALA A 61 -11.25 -7.40 13.01
C ALA A 61 -11.62 -6.11 13.76
N LEU A 62 -12.10 -5.11 13.03
CA LEU A 62 -12.47 -3.79 13.55
C LEU A 62 -13.96 -3.71 13.88
N ILE A 63 -14.82 -4.27 13.01
CA ILE A 63 -16.28 -4.36 13.21
C ILE A 63 -16.77 -5.75 12.80
N PRO A 64 -17.28 -6.54 13.74
CA PRO A 64 -17.88 -7.85 13.42
C PRO A 64 -18.99 -7.76 12.36
N GLY A 65 -18.99 -8.71 11.42
CA GLY A 65 -19.98 -8.78 10.36
C GLY A 65 -19.61 -8.03 9.07
N THR A 66 -18.44 -7.39 9.03
CA THR A 66 -17.81 -6.89 7.80
C THR A 66 -16.94 -7.97 7.15
N TRP A 67 -16.08 -7.63 6.19
CA TRP A 67 -15.29 -8.65 5.46
C TRP A 67 -14.13 -9.20 6.29
N ALA A 68 -14.09 -10.52 6.46
CA ALA A 68 -12.88 -11.23 6.86
C ALA A 68 -11.82 -11.19 5.75
N ALA A 69 -10.56 -11.40 6.08
CA ALA A 69 -9.45 -11.31 5.13
C ALA A 69 -9.68 -12.17 3.86
N GLY A 70 -10.17 -13.39 4.02
CA GLY A 70 -10.48 -14.28 2.89
C GLY A 70 -11.77 -13.94 2.13
N GLN A 71 -12.51 -12.93 2.56
CA GLN A 71 -13.74 -12.42 1.91
C GLN A 71 -13.52 -11.09 1.17
N ILE A 72 -12.34 -10.47 1.34
CA ILE A 72 -12.00 -9.25 0.61
C ILE A 72 -12.07 -9.55 -0.90
N PRO A 73 -12.81 -8.76 -1.70
CA PRO A 73 -12.92 -8.96 -3.13
C PRO A 73 -11.54 -8.94 -3.82
N PRO A 74 -11.26 -9.85 -4.76
CA PRO A 74 -9.93 -9.94 -5.41
C PRO A 74 -9.47 -8.65 -6.08
N GLU A 75 -10.38 -7.85 -6.61
CA GLU A 75 -10.13 -6.55 -7.23
C GLU A 75 -9.63 -5.49 -6.24
N ARG A 76 -9.78 -5.74 -4.94
CA ARG A 76 -9.21 -4.91 -3.86
C ARG A 76 -7.86 -5.44 -3.35
N LEU A 77 -7.40 -6.57 -3.85
CA LEU A 77 -6.13 -7.20 -3.47
C LEU A 77 -4.99 -6.91 -4.45
N VAL A 78 -5.32 -6.33 -5.61
CA VAL A 78 -4.34 -5.85 -6.60
C VAL A 78 -4.67 -4.40 -6.92
N ALA A 79 -3.78 -3.48 -6.55
CA ALA A 79 -4.08 -2.06 -6.58
C ALA A 79 -2.86 -1.19 -6.92
N PRO A 80 -3.06 0.05 -7.38
CA PRO A 80 -2.00 1.05 -7.38
C PRO A 80 -1.42 1.21 -5.99
N LEU A 81 -0.09 1.29 -5.90
CA LEU A 81 0.62 1.54 -4.64
C LEU A 81 1.15 2.97 -4.64
N VAL A 82 0.88 3.68 -3.57
CA VAL A 82 1.38 5.02 -3.28
C VAL A 82 2.15 4.98 -1.98
N VAL A 83 3.31 5.63 -1.93
CA VAL A 83 4.14 5.73 -0.73
C VAL A 83 4.15 7.16 -0.22
N LEU A 84 3.64 7.37 0.98
CA LEU A 84 3.72 8.64 1.71
C LEU A 84 4.86 8.56 2.74
N ASP A 85 5.67 9.61 2.77
CA ASP A 85 6.76 9.73 3.74
C ASP A 85 6.29 10.42 5.01
N LEU A 86 6.39 9.71 6.14
CA LEU A 86 6.15 10.26 7.45
C LEU A 86 7.43 10.95 7.96
N ASN A 87 7.48 12.26 7.87
CA ASN A 87 8.60 13.05 8.37
C ASN A 87 8.42 13.33 9.86
N ALA A 88 9.21 12.68 10.69
CA ALA A 88 9.22 12.93 12.13
C ALA A 88 9.63 14.37 12.52
N ALA A 89 10.23 15.12 11.59
CA ALA A 89 10.83 16.43 11.87
C ALA A 89 9.89 17.64 11.67
N ILE A 90 8.74 17.48 11.01
CA ILE A 90 7.91 18.63 10.62
C ILE A 90 6.99 19.08 11.76
N ASN A 91 6.61 18.20 12.65
CA ASN A 91 5.60 18.53 13.66
C ASN A 91 6.14 18.87 15.07
N GLY A 92 7.41 19.20 15.23
CA GLY A 92 8.00 19.90 16.40
C GLY A 92 7.52 19.56 17.84
N ALA A 93 6.54 18.72 17.98
CA ALA A 93 5.98 18.29 19.25
C ALA A 93 6.71 17.02 19.72
N ILE A 94 7.56 17.21 20.71
CA ILE A 94 8.43 16.16 21.30
C ILE A 94 7.62 15.00 21.94
N ASN A 95 6.30 15.16 22.07
CA ASN A 95 5.44 14.25 22.85
C ASN A 95 4.30 13.58 22.06
N GLU A 96 4.15 13.83 20.76
CA GLU A 96 3.10 13.20 19.95
C GLU A 96 3.73 12.34 18.87
N SER A 97 3.19 11.14 18.66
CA SER A 97 3.58 10.30 17.55
C SER A 97 3.21 11.01 16.24
N PRO A 98 4.17 11.21 15.30
CA PRO A 98 3.88 11.92 14.06
C PRO A 98 2.82 11.16 13.25
N GLN A 99 1.90 11.91 12.65
CA GLN A 99 0.83 11.39 11.80
C GLN A 99 0.81 12.17 10.49
N ILE A 100 0.49 11.50 9.40
CA ILE A 100 0.19 12.13 8.11
C ILE A 100 -1.08 12.97 8.25
N SER A 101 -1.00 14.24 7.92
CA SER A 101 -2.11 15.21 7.91
C SER A 101 -2.70 15.40 6.52
N LEU A 102 -3.81 16.16 6.42
CA LEU A 102 -4.36 16.59 5.13
C LEU A 102 -3.38 17.47 4.34
N ASP A 103 -2.62 18.32 5.04
CA ASP A 103 -1.64 19.20 4.40
C ASP A 103 -0.47 18.39 3.82
N ASP A 104 -0.06 17.30 4.48
CA ASP A 104 0.96 16.39 3.96
C ASP A 104 0.48 15.69 2.69
N ILE A 105 -0.79 15.27 2.64
CA ILE A 105 -1.39 14.69 1.43
C ILE A 105 -1.43 15.71 0.31
N ALA A 106 -1.88 16.95 0.58
CA ALA A 106 -1.94 18.00 -0.41
C ALA A 106 -0.54 18.36 -0.94
N ALA A 107 0.45 18.45 -0.06
CA ALA A 107 1.84 18.65 -0.43
C ALA A 107 2.37 17.50 -1.30
N TRP A 108 2.10 16.26 -0.93
CA TRP A 108 2.50 15.09 -1.70
C TRP A 108 1.84 15.10 -3.10
N GLU A 109 0.53 15.36 -3.19
CA GLU A 109 -0.19 15.43 -4.47
C GLU A 109 0.30 16.56 -5.37
N SER A 110 0.76 17.68 -4.80
CA SER A 110 1.33 18.78 -5.58
C SER A 110 2.62 18.39 -6.32
N HIS A 111 3.39 17.44 -5.79
CA HIS A 111 4.66 16.98 -6.37
C HIS A 111 4.51 15.73 -7.25
N HIS A 112 3.56 14.86 -6.91
CA HIS A 112 3.46 13.52 -7.53
C HIS A 112 2.17 13.33 -8.34
N GLY A 113 1.27 14.32 -8.33
CA GLY A 113 -0.07 14.20 -8.91
C GLY A 113 -1.07 13.55 -7.95
N MET A 114 -2.33 13.54 -8.33
CA MET A 114 -3.40 12.97 -7.49
C MET A 114 -3.17 11.50 -7.20
N ILE A 115 -3.43 11.10 -5.97
CA ILE A 115 -3.45 9.69 -5.56
C ILE A 115 -4.49 8.95 -6.40
N PRO A 116 -4.11 7.86 -7.10
CA PRO A 116 -5.03 7.10 -7.94
C PRO A 116 -6.19 6.53 -7.12
N GLN A 117 -7.39 6.54 -7.72
CA GLN A 117 -8.56 5.92 -7.09
C GLN A 117 -8.32 4.41 -6.87
N GLY A 118 -8.75 3.92 -5.73
CA GLY A 118 -8.59 2.52 -5.36
C GLY A 118 -7.15 2.13 -5.00
N ALA A 119 -6.28 3.10 -4.68
CA ALA A 119 -4.92 2.81 -4.27
C ALA A 119 -4.85 2.19 -2.87
N VAL A 120 -3.76 1.48 -2.61
CA VAL A 120 -3.24 1.21 -1.26
C VAL A 120 -2.19 2.26 -0.95
N VAL A 121 -2.32 2.87 0.22
CA VAL A 121 -1.39 3.89 0.72
C VAL A 121 -0.43 3.26 1.70
N ALA A 122 0.85 3.19 1.32
CA ALA A 122 1.94 2.80 2.20
C ALA A 122 2.49 4.02 2.94
N ILE A 123 2.74 3.90 4.23
CA ILE A 123 3.31 4.96 5.05
C ILE A 123 4.71 4.53 5.48
N ARG A 124 5.71 5.22 4.92
CA ARG A 124 7.13 4.97 5.18
C ARG A 124 7.63 5.93 6.24
N ARG A 125 8.29 5.40 7.28
CA ARG A 125 9.01 6.24 8.26
C ARG A 125 10.38 6.60 7.72
N GLN A 126 10.68 7.89 7.60
CA GLN A 126 12.05 8.33 7.32
C GLN A 126 12.89 8.23 8.59
N GLY A 127 14.09 7.65 8.46
CA GLY A 127 15.07 7.56 9.56
C GLY A 127 15.08 6.26 10.35
N ALA A 128 14.19 5.32 10.07
CA ALA A 128 14.22 4.01 10.76
C ALA A 128 15.35 3.08 10.27
N HIS A 129 15.93 3.34 9.09
CA HIS A 129 16.99 2.49 8.52
C HIS A 129 18.37 3.16 8.40
N ASP A 130 18.50 4.48 8.63
CA ASP A 130 19.79 5.18 8.57
C ASP A 130 20.48 5.32 9.93
N ALA A 131 19.88 4.83 10.99
CA ALA A 131 20.61 4.67 12.24
C ALA A 131 21.68 3.58 12.03
N PRO A 132 22.99 3.90 12.16
CA PRO A 132 24.02 2.87 12.15
C PRO A 132 23.66 1.85 13.23
N THR A 133 23.78 0.59 12.90
CA THR A 133 23.61 -0.59 13.77
C THR A 133 24.64 -0.59 14.94
N THR A 134 24.68 0.46 15.72
CA THR A 134 25.44 0.55 16.95
C THR A 134 24.49 0.94 18.09
N ASN A 135 23.69 0.07 18.38
CA ASN A 135 23.06 -0.38 19.61
C ASN A 135 21.80 -1.15 19.22
N GLU A 136 21.91 -2.44 19.28
CA GLU A 136 20.81 -3.37 19.39
C GLU A 136 19.92 -2.96 20.57
N LEU A 137 19.01 -2.01 20.38
CA LEU A 137 17.73 -2.13 21.02
C LEU A 137 17.04 -3.26 20.26
N SER A 138 17.41 -4.45 20.67
CA SER A 138 16.76 -5.68 20.26
C SER A 138 15.27 -5.44 20.37
N THR A 139 14.52 -5.69 19.32
CA THR A 139 13.05 -5.83 19.39
C THR A 139 12.64 -6.89 20.40
N SER A 140 13.60 -7.64 20.97
CA SER A 140 13.47 -8.55 22.10
C SER A 140 13.24 -7.86 23.47
N ASP A 141 13.55 -6.56 23.59
CA ASP A 141 13.40 -5.82 24.86
C ASP A 141 12.12 -4.96 24.89
N LEU A 142 11.43 -4.79 23.76
CA LEU A 142 10.09 -4.23 23.75
C LEU A 142 9.11 -5.35 24.11
N SER A 143 8.49 -5.22 25.27
CA SER A 143 7.42 -6.12 25.67
C SER A 143 6.29 -6.07 24.63
N ALA A 144 5.54 -7.17 24.48
CA ALA A 144 4.39 -7.21 23.56
C ALA A 144 3.39 -6.06 23.87
N ASP A 145 3.37 -5.54 25.08
CA ASP A 145 2.57 -4.39 25.51
C ASP A 145 3.06 -3.06 24.92
N ASP A 146 4.37 -2.86 24.74
CA ASP A 146 4.91 -1.64 24.13
C ASP A 146 4.64 -1.56 22.61
N LEU A 147 4.58 -2.70 21.93
CA LEU A 147 4.26 -2.78 20.51
C LEU A 147 2.77 -2.51 20.24
N SER A 148 1.89 -2.71 21.23
CA SER A 148 0.45 -2.48 21.09
C SER A 148 0.04 -1.02 21.31
N THR A 149 0.98 -0.12 21.60
CA THR A 149 0.71 1.29 21.91
C THR A 149 0.90 2.24 20.73
N THR A 150 1.49 1.80 19.60
CA THR A 150 1.77 2.68 18.46
C THR A 150 0.46 3.11 17.78
N PRO A 151 0.11 4.40 17.77
CA PRO A 151 -1.07 4.88 17.09
C PRO A 151 -0.92 4.72 15.57
N PHE A 152 -2.06 4.69 14.87
CA PHE A 152 -2.05 4.64 13.42
C PHE A 152 -1.40 5.91 12.85
N PRO A 153 -0.46 5.81 11.90
CA PRO A 153 0.41 6.92 11.48
C PRO A 153 -0.25 7.89 10.49
N ILE A 154 -1.58 8.02 10.53
CA ILE A 154 -2.34 8.97 9.75
C ILE A 154 -3.48 9.53 10.60
N SER A 155 -3.76 10.83 10.48
CA SER A 155 -4.87 11.46 11.19
C SER A 155 -6.22 10.96 10.67
N GLY A 156 -7.24 10.99 11.52
CA GLY A 156 -8.59 10.55 11.15
C GLY A 156 -9.14 11.30 9.93
N ASP A 157 -8.95 12.63 9.88
CA ASP A 157 -9.42 13.47 8.77
C ASP A 157 -8.68 13.14 7.46
N ALA A 158 -7.37 12.90 7.52
CA ALA A 158 -6.57 12.52 6.36
C ALA A 158 -6.96 11.12 5.84
N ALA A 159 -7.17 10.17 6.73
CA ALA A 159 -7.66 8.84 6.37
C ALA A 159 -9.07 8.89 5.75
N GLN A 160 -9.96 9.68 6.34
CA GLN A 160 -11.30 9.89 5.80
C GLN A 160 -11.25 10.50 4.40
N PHE A 161 -10.46 11.56 4.20
CA PHE A 161 -10.27 12.16 2.88
C PHE A 161 -9.78 11.15 1.84
N LEU A 162 -8.80 10.33 2.20
CA LEU A 162 -8.29 9.29 1.29
C LEU A 162 -9.36 8.25 0.94
N MET A 163 -10.16 7.84 1.90
CA MET A 163 -11.24 6.86 1.65
C MET A 163 -12.38 7.47 0.84
N ASP A 164 -12.81 8.70 1.14
CA ASP A 164 -13.97 9.34 0.49
C ASP A 164 -13.61 9.91 -0.89
N ALA A 165 -12.48 10.62 -1.01
CA ALA A 165 -12.12 11.36 -2.21
C ALA A 165 -11.18 10.58 -3.16
N ARG A 166 -10.43 9.61 -2.65
CA ARG A 166 -9.49 8.78 -3.43
C ARG A 166 -9.89 7.30 -3.46
N TYR A 167 -10.96 6.93 -2.76
CA TYR A 167 -11.44 5.53 -2.66
C TYR A 167 -10.35 4.57 -2.24
N THR A 168 -9.45 5.03 -1.36
CA THR A 168 -8.35 4.20 -0.83
C THR A 168 -8.90 2.91 -0.23
N ILE A 169 -8.39 1.77 -0.70
CA ILE A 169 -8.90 0.45 -0.36
C ILE A 169 -8.13 -0.22 0.78
N GLY A 170 -6.97 0.32 1.14
CA GLY A 170 -6.16 -0.19 2.23
C GLY A 170 -4.96 0.69 2.52
N PHE A 171 -4.34 0.41 3.66
CA PHE A 171 -3.13 1.06 4.13
C PHE A 171 -2.08 0.00 4.44
N ALA A 172 -0.80 0.36 4.27
CA ALA A 172 0.31 -0.50 4.62
C ALA A 172 1.32 0.27 5.49
N VAL A 173 1.76 -0.32 6.60
CA VAL A 173 2.63 0.30 7.59
C VAL A 173 3.77 -0.63 8.01
N GLU A 174 4.93 -0.05 8.34
CA GLU A 174 6.12 -0.83 8.71
C GLU A 174 6.07 -1.35 10.15
N THR A 175 5.30 -0.71 11.01
CA THR A 175 5.18 -1.08 12.43
C THR A 175 3.82 -1.66 12.74
N PRO A 176 3.68 -2.48 13.80
CA PRO A 176 2.38 -2.83 14.32
C PRO A 176 1.64 -1.59 14.81
N VAL A 177 0.32 -1.58 14.67
CA VAL A 177 -0.52 -0.43 15.02
C VAL A 177 -1.64 -0.82 15.96
N ASN A 178 -1.91 0.08 16.91
CA ASN A 178 -3.04 -0.08 17.82
C ASN A 178 -4.30 0.57 17.22
N MET A 179 -5.12 -0.24 16.56
CA MET A 179 -6.38 0.23 15.97
C MET A 179 -7.47 0.49 17.02
N THR A 180 -7.27 0.07 18.27
CA THR A 180 -8.25 0.31 19.34
C THR A 180 -8.09 1.68 19.99
N SER A 181 -6.96 2.36 19.76
CA SER A 181 -6.69 3.71 20.29
C SER A 181 -7.60 4.78 19.66
N ASP A 182 -7.99 4.59 18.38
CA ASP A 182 -8.96 5.44 17.68
C ASP A 182 -10.12 4.62 17.12
N ARG A 183 -11.17 4.49 17.94
CA ARG A 183 -12.38 3.75 17.56
C ARG A 183 -13.14 4.39 16.39
N THR A 184 -13.01 5.70 16.20
CA THR A 184 -13.68 6.41 15.09
C THR A 184 -13.03 6.04 13.79
N LEU A 185 -11.70 6.13 13.73
CA LEU A 185 -10.93 5.72 12.57
C LEU A 185 -11.10 4.23 12.25
N ALA A 186 -11.02 3.35 13.26
CA ALA A 186 -11.26 1.92 13.08
C ALA A 186 -12.63 1.64 12.46
N ARG A 187 -13.67 2.35 12.96
CA ARG A 187 -15.03 2.24 12.42
C ARG A 187 -15.11 2.71 10.97
N GLN A 188 -14.49 3.84 10.64
CA GLN A 188 -14.45 4.36 9.28
C GLN A 188 -13.79 3.36 8.33
N LEU A 189 -12.61 2.86 8.66
CA LEU A 189 -11.90 1.85 7.87
C LEU A 189 -12.78 0.62 7.61
N ALA A 190 -13.42 0.07 8.65
CA ALA A 190 -14.26 -1.11 8.49
C ALA A 190 -15.49 -0.85 7.60
N LEU A 191 -16.16 0.29 7.75
CA LEU A 191 -17.35 0.64 6.95
C LEU A 191 -17.00 0.91 5.49
N HIS A 192 -15.83 1.44 5.18
CA HIS A 192 -15.31 1.58 3.81
C HIS A 192 -14.78 0.27 3.23
N GLY A 193 -14.74 -0.79 4.04
CA GLY A 193 -14.13 -2.06 3.65
C GLY A 193 -12.63 -1.95 3.43
N SER A 194 -11.99 -0.95 4.02
CA SER A 194 -10.53 -0.75 3.94
C SER A 194 -9.82 -1.66 4.94
N TYR A 195 -8.70 -2.23 4.52
CA TYR A 195 -7.86 -3.08 5.36
C TYR A 195 -6.55 -2.38 5.71
N VAL A 196 -5.88 -2.87 6.74
CA VAL A 196 -4.54 -2.42 7.10
C VAL A 196 -3.58 -3.61 7.02
N VAL A 197 -2.45 -3.42 6.34
CA VAL A 197 -1.33 -4.38 6.35
C VAL A 197 -0.25 -3.79 7.23
N GLU A 198 0.14 -4.50 8.26
CA GLU A 198 1.16 -4.08 9.21
C GLU A 198 2.41 -4.96 9.15
N ARG A 199 3.50 -4.48 9.76
CA ARG A 199 4.81 -5.15 9.76
C ARG A 199 5.28 -5.45 8.33
N THR A 200 5.23 -4.44 7.49
CA THR A 200 5.76 -4.52 6.13
C THR A 200 7.24 -4.14 6.11
N ALA A 201 7.95 -4.62 5.11
CA ALA A 201 9.38 -4.34 4.95
C ALA A 201 9.67 -3.64 3.62
N ARG A 202 10.87 -3.03 3.53
CA ARG A 202 11.46 -2.55 2.26
C ARG A 202 10.72 -1.42 1.54
N PHE A 203 9.95 -0.60 2.23
CA PHE A 203 9.34 0.58 1.60
C PHE A 203 10.37 1.56 1.06
N THR A 204 11.58 1.59 1.62
CA THR A 204 12.70 2.42 1.15
C THR A 204 13.11 2.14 -0.30
N SER A 205 12.85 0.92 -0.80
CA SER A 205 13.15 0.53 -2.18
C SER A 205 12.04 0.91 -3.18
N LEU A 206 10.93 1.51 -2.72
CA LEU A 206 9.78 1.82 -3.55
C LEU A 206 9.77 3.29 -3.97
N PRO A 207 9.38 3.58 -5.23
CA PRO A 207 9.09 4.95 -5.66
C PRO A 207 7.78 5.43 -5.03
N ALA A 208 7.61 6.76 -4.94
CA ALA A 208 6.42 7.36 -4.38
C ALA A 208 5.13 6.95 -5.13
N THR A 209 5.23 6.73 -6.44
CA THR A 209 4.10 6.33 -7.31
C THR A 209 4.53 5.35 -8.40
N GLY A 210 3.56 4.79 -9.14
CA GLY A 210 3.81 3.99 -10.34
C GLY A 210 3.95 2.50 -10.08
N SER A 211 3.97 2.07 -8.84
CA SER A 211 3.97 0.65 -8.48
C SER A 211 2.55 0.08 -8.36
N LEU A 212 2.42 -1.25 -8.47
CA LEU A 212 1.25 -2.00 -8.04
C LEU A 212 1.59 -2.82 -6.80
N ILE A 213 0.63 -2.96 -5.90
CA ILE A 213 0.72 -3.89 -4.78
C ILE A 213 -0.17 -5.10 -5.02
N ILE A 214 0.30 -6.26 -4.62
CA ILE A 214 -0.46 -7.51 -4.55
C ILE A 214 -0.49 -7.92 -3.08
N VAL A 215 -1.69 -8.00 -2.52
CA VAL A 215 -1.94 -8.46 -1.15
C VAL A 215 -2.57 -9.84 -1.24
N ALA A 216 -1.93 -10.85 -0.67
CA ALA A 216 -2.35 -12.24 -0.81
C ALA A 216 -2.65 -12.89 0.57
N PRO A 217 -3.82 -12.58 1.18
CA PRO A 217 -4.25 -13.24 2.38
C PRO A 217 -4.66 -14.69 2.11
N ALA A 218 -4.58 -15.54 3.13
CA ALA A 218 -5.18 -16.86 3.05
C ALA A 218 -6.71 -16.74 2.85
N ARG A 219 -7.31 -17.64 2.05
CA ARG A 219 -8.77 -17.70 1.86
C ARG A 219 -9.49 -18.26 3.10
N ASP A 220 -8.99 -17.95 4.26
CA ASP A 220 -9.63 -18.29 5.53
C ASP A 220 -10.74 -17.27 5.82
N LYS A 221 -11.87 -17.78 6.33
CA LYS A 221 -12.99 -16.95 6.76
C LYS A 221 -12.95 -16.68 8.27
N LYS A 222 -11.83 -16.99 8.92
CA LYS A 222 -11.69 -16.71 10.34
C LYS A 222 -11.63 -15.19 10.56
N PRO A 223 -12.41 -14.68 11.50
CA PRO A 223 -12.33 -13.28 11.90
C PRO A 223 -10.96 -12.94 12.47
N GLY A 224 -10.56 -11.69 12.29
CA GLY A 224 -9.39 -11.14 12.94
C GLY A 224 -8.21 -10.89 12.00
N GLU A 225 -7.03 -10.87 12.58
CA GLU A 225 -5.77 -10.67 11.89
C GLU A 225 -5.26 -11.98 11.33
N THR A 226 -4.72 -11.95 10.11
CA THR A 226 -4.13 -13.13 9.49
C THR A 226 -2.81 -12.79 8.80
N ALA A 227 -1.89 -13.76 8.75
CA ALA A 227 -0.65 -13.62 8.01
C ALA A 227 -0.94 -13.39 6.52
N VAL A 228 -0.15 -12.52 5.89
CA VAL A 228 -0.33 -12.16 4.49
C VAL A 228 1.02 -12.04 3.80
N ARG A 229 1.10 -12.49 2.54
CA ARG A 229 2.21 -12.16 1.66
C ARG A 229 1.86 -10.93 0.85
N ILE A 230 2.80 -10.00 0.75
CA ILE A 230 2.64 -8.78 -0.05
C ILE A 230 3.82 -8.58 -0.99
N LEU A 231 3.51 -8.21 -2.21
CA LEU A 231 4.48 -7.98 -3.27
C LEU A 231 4.21 -6.63 -3.92
N ALA A 232 5.27 -5.88 -4.25
CA ALA A 232 5.16 -4.71 -5.09
C ALA A 232 5.76 -4.99 -6.47
N MET A 233 5.02 -4.65 -7.51
CA MET A 233 5.51 -4.62 -8.90
C MET A 233 5.92 -3.18 -9.20
N VAL A 234 7.22 -2.95 -9.39
CA VAL A 234 7.81 -1.61 -9.57
C VAL A 234 8.07 -1.37 -11.06
N ARG A 235 7.75 -0.15 -11.53
CA ARG A 235 8.05 0.30 -12.91
C ARG A 235 9.50 0.66 -13.08
#